data_6ac564acf37dcdd6e2cd906f4be72f7a
#
_entry.id   6ac564acf37dcdd6e2cd906f4be72f7a
#
_cell.length_a   1.000
_cell.length_b   1.000
_cell.length_c   1.000
_cell.angle_alpha   90.00
_cell.angle_beta   90.00
_cell.angle_gamma   90.00
#
_symmetry.space_group_name_H-M   'P 1'
#
loop_
_entity.id
_entity.type
_entity.pdbx_description
1 polymer ?
#
loop_
_entity_poly.entity_id
_entity_poly.type
_entity_poly.pdbx_seq_one_letter_code
_entity_poly.pdbx_strand_id
1 'polypeptide(L)'
;VSDVLYRNKGNGTFVDITGAAGLGSDQGKELGVVFGDVDLDGDPDLYLANDKTLNFLYLNDGQGRFVEEGLLAGAAYNEDGDVEAGMGVDMGDYDNDGYPDLFVTNFQWETNTLYKNMRDGSFIDETFLAGLGKGSIPYLAWGTRFFDVDNDGDRDLFVANGHLESDVEEYEDTTFPQRNQLYLNVGEGRFEEFVAQDGALVLMRVSRGAAFGDYDEDGDIDVLVANVTSAPTLMRNEGAQGHWARIGLEGKSSNRAGIGARVEVPNDGTRTSRRF
;
A
#
# COMPACT_ATOMS: atom_id res chain seq x y z
N VAL A 1 -14.15 -10.91 -14.38
CA VAL A 1 -13.00 -11.81 -14.62
C VAL A 1 -12.65 -12.37 -13.25
N SER A 2 -12.48 -13.68 -13.12
CA SER A 2 -12.06 -14.27 -11.84
C SER A 2 -10.56 -14.08 -11.66
N ASP A 3 -10.13 -13.81 -10.44
CA ASP A 3 -8.73 -13.82 -10.08
C ASP A 3 -8.10 -15.19 -10.27
N VAL A 4 -6.80 -15.20 -10.48
CA VAL A 4 -6.06 -16.46 -10.66
C VAL A 4 -4.82 -16.45 -9.77
N LEU A 5 -4.71 -17.43 -8.89
CA LEU A 5 -3.54 -17.66 -8.08
C LEU A 5 -2.65 -18.73 -8.71
N TYR A 6 -1.44 -18.32 -9.09
CA TYR A 6 -0.43 -19.22 -9.64
C TYR A 6 0.63 -19.58 -8.62
N ARG A 7 0.83 -20.87 -8.38
CA ARG A 7 1.95 -21.36 -7.57
C ARG A 7 3.15 -21.71 -8.44
N ASN A 8 4.31 -21.15 -8.07
CA ASN A 8 5.60 -21.49 -8.68
C ASN A 8 6.00 -22.93 -8.34
N LYS A 9 6.40 -23.72 -9.35
CA LYS A 9 6.90 -25.11 -9.17
C LYS A 9 8.41 -25.20 -8.93
N GLY A 10 9.12 -24.08 -8.93
CA GLY A 10 10.59 -24.07 -8.76
C GLY A 10 11.41 -24.50 -9.98
N ASN A 11 10.78 -24.77 -11.10
CA ASN A 11 11.39 -25.21 -12.36
C ASN A 11 11.14 -24.25 -13.53
N GLY A 12 10.72 -23.01 -13.23
CA GLY A 12 10.36 -22.00 -14.23
C GLY A 12 8.91 -22.14 -14.76
N THR A 13 8.10 -23.02 -14.17
CA THR A 13 6.68 -23.17 -14.53
C THR A 13 5.78 -22.88 -13.34
N PHE A 14 4.53 -22.53 -13.66
CA PHE A 14 3.49 -22.24 -12.67
C PHE A 14 2.31 -23.21 -12.83
N VAL A 15 1.55 -23.37 -11.78
CA VAL A 15 0.28 -24.11 -11.78
C VAL A 15 -0.82 -23.25 -11.18
N ASP A 16 -1.96 -23.22 -11.83
CA ASP A 16 -3.16 -22.60 -11.28
C ASP A 16 -3.65 -23.40 -10.07
N ILE A 17 -3.74 -22.73 -8.92
CA ILE A 17 -4.22 -23.31 -7.66
C ILE A 17 -5.45 -22.58 -7.13
N THR A 18 -6.05 -21.67 -7.89
CA THR A 18 -7.13 -20.78 -7.48
C THR A 18 -8.23 -21.51 -6.72
N GLY A 19 -8.86 -22.50 -7.35
CA GLY A 19 -9.93 -23.24 -6.71
C GLY A 19 -9.47 -24.13 -5.54
N ALA A 20 -8.22 -24.67 -5.60
CA ALA A 20 -7.67 -25.47 -4.52
C ALA A 20 -7.31 -24.59 -3.29
N ALA A 21 -6.97 -23.34 -3.53
CA ALA A 21 -6.68 -22.34 -2.51
C ALA A 21 -7.94 -21.69 -1.90
N GLY A 22 -9.14 -22.00 -2.39
CA GLY A 22 -10.38 -21.42 -1.89
C GLY A 22 -10.74 -20.06 -2.48
N LEU A 23 -9.99 -19.60 -3.49
CA LEU A 23 -10.22 -18.34 -4.20
C LEU A 23 -11.13 -18.54 -5.41
N GLY A 24 -11.62 -17.45 -6.00
CA GLY A 24 -12.38 -17.45 -7.26
C GLY A 24 -13.87 -17.72 -7.10
N SER A 25 -14.40 -17.78 -5.88
CA SER A 25 -15.85 -17.83 -5.61
C SER A 25 -16.48 -16.45 -5.54
N ASP A 26 -15.69 -15.44 -5.21
CA ASP A 26 -16.15 -14.06 -5.00
C ASP A 26 -16.03 -13.29 -6.32
N GLN A 27 -16.94 -12.36 -6.53
CA GLN A 27 -16.98 -11.54 -7.73
C GLN A 27 -16.62 -10.11 -7.37
N GLY A 28 -15.35 -9.78 -7.55
CA GLY A 28 -14.84 -8.44 -7.40
C GLY A 28 -14.47 -7.79 -8.74
N LYS A 29 -13.88 -6.61 -8.65
CA LYS A 29 -13.29 -5.85 -9.76
C LYS A 29 -11.90 -5.38 -9.32
N GLU A 30 -11.06 -6.34 -9.06
CA GLU A 30 -9.77 -6.18 -8.42
C GLU A 30 -8.82 -5.35 -9.30
N LEU A 31 -8.24 -4.31 -8.71
CA LEU A 31 -7.23 -3.46 -9.33
C LEU A 31 -5.93 -3.45 -8.52
N GLY A 32 -6.01 -3.64 -7.21
CA GLY A 32 -4.86 -3.70 -6.31
C GLY A 32 -4.78 -5.02 -5.57
N VAL A 33 -3.56 -5.50 -5.32
CA VAL A 33 -3.29 -6.73 -4.58
C VAL A 33 -2.06 -6.57 -3.71
N VAL A 34 -2.15 -7.03 -2.46
CA VAL A 34 -1.00 -7.11 -1.56
C VAL A 34 -1.05 -8.40 -0.74
N PHE A 35 0.13 -8.99 -0.51
CA PHE A 35 0.31 -10.10 0.41
C PHE A 35 1.01 -9.60 1.68
N GLY A 36 0.55 -10.06 2.85
CA GLY A 36 1.19 -9.81 4.14
C GLY A 36 0.53 -10.63 5.22
N ASP A 37 1.15 -10.72 6.36
CA ASP A 37 0.73 -11.51 7.52
C ASP A 37 0.01 -10.55 8.49
N VAL A 38 -1.31 -10.40 8.33
CA VAL A 38 -2.09 -9.38 9.07
C VAL A 38 -2.41 -9.76 10.51
N ASP A 39 -2.46 -11.06 10.81
CA ASP A 39 -2.77 -11.57 12.14
C ASP A 39 -1.55 -12.12 12.89
N LEU A 40 -0.37 -12.05 12.26
CA LEU A 40 0.92 -12.45 12.81
C LEU A 40 1.06 -13.95 13.12
N ASP A 41 0.31 -14.79 12.42
CA ASP A 41 0.39 -16.25 12.56
C ASP A 41 1.56 -16.87 11.78
N GLY A 42 2.24 -16.12 10.93
CA GLY A 42 3.41 -16.50 10.16
C GLY A 42 3.13 -16.89 8.71
N ASP A 43 1.89 -16.87 8.29
CA ASP A 43 1.44 -17.19 6.95
C ASP A 43 0.96 -15.92 6.22
N PRO A 44 1.35 -15.72 4.95
CA PRO A 44 0.91 -14.52 4.23
C PRO A 44 -0.57 -14.60 3.85
N ASP A 45 -1.31 -13.59 4.25
CA ASP A 45 -2.68 -13.30 3.86
C ASP A 45 -2.73 -12.50 2.56
N LEU A 46 -3.91 -12.30 2.02
CA LEU A 46 -4.13 -11.62 0.76
C LEU A 46 -5.21 -10.55 0.91
N TYR A 47 -4.88 -9.31 0.53
CA TYR A 47 -5.87 -8.25 0.40
C TYR A 47 -6.04 -7.80 -1.04
N LEU A 48 -7.30 -7.64 -1.48
CA LEU A 48 -7.68 -7.20 -2.81
C LEU A 48 -8.51 -5.92 -2.73
N ALA A 49 -8.02 -4.87 -3.36
CA ALA A 49 -8.75 -3.61 -3.53
C ALA A 49 -9.63 -3.67 -4.77
N ASN A 50 -10.92 -3.40 -4.60
CA ASN A 50 -11.96 -3.57 -5.60
C ASN A 50 -12.56 -2.24 -6.06
N ASP A 51 -12.82 -2.10 -7.36
CA ASP A 51 -13.53 -0.96 -7.95
C ASP A 51 -15.04 -1.07 -7.75
N LYS A 52 -15.60 -0.25 -6.85
CA LYS A 52 -17.05 -0.14 -6.56
C LYS A 52 -17.70 -1.46 -6.14
N THR A 53 -16.95 -2.33 -5.51
CA THR A 53 -17.45 -3.51 -4.79
C THR A 53 -16.67 -3.64 -3.47
N LEU A 54 -17.13 -4.52 -2.57
CA LEU A 54 -16.42 -4.77 -1.32
C LEU A 54 -14.97 -5.18 -1.59
N ASN A 55 -14.04 -4.64 -0.83
CA ASN A 55 -12.68 -5.15 -0.79
C ASN A 55 -12.65 -6.52 -0.13
N PHE A 56 -11.69 -7.37 -0.50
CA PHE A 56 -11.56 -8.70 0.07
C PHE A 56 -10.29 -8.83 0.91
N LEU A 57 -10.46 -9.40 2.09
CA LEU A 57 -9.37 -9.87 2.93
C LEU A 57 -9.46 -11.38 3.07
N TYR A 58 -8.48 -12.09 2.56
CA TYR A 58 -8.41 -13.53 2.63
C TYR A 58 -7.34 -13.95 3.63
N LEU A 59 -7.75 -14.57 4.72
CA LEU A 59 -6.85 -15.14 5.71
C LEU A 59 -6.39 -16.54 5.28
N ASN A 60 -5.09 -16.80 5.41
CA ASN A 60 -4.44 -18.06 5.06
C ASN A 60 -4.45 -19.02 6.26
N ASP A 61 -4.78 -20.29 6.05
CA ASP A 61 -4.81 -21.31 7.11
C ASP A 61 -3.45 -22.01 7.36
N GLY A 62 -2.35 -21.46 6.81
CA GLY A 62 -1.03 -22.06 6.88
C GLY A 62 -0.81 -23.30 6.00
N GLN A 63 -1.83 -23.71 5.26
CA GLN A 63 -1.76 -24.80 4.31
C GLN A 63 -1.98 -24.31 2.86
N GLY A 64 -2.05 -22.99 2.70
CA GLY A 64 -2.29 -22.32 1.42
C GLY A 64 -3.74 -22.35 0.98
N ARG A 65 -4.67 -22.39 1.93
CA ARG A 65 -6.10 -22.19 1.72
C ARG A 65 -6.50 -20.88 2.35
N PHE A 66 -7.31 -20.12 1.63
CA PHE A 66 -7.74 -18.80 2.00
C PHE A 66 -9.23 -18.79 2.33
N VAL A 67 -9.61 -17.99 3.31
CA VAL A 67 -11.00 -17.73 3.71
C VAL A 67 -11.24 -16.23 3.65
N GLU A 68 -12.29 -15.80 2.95
CA GLU A 68 -12.67 -14.38 2.85
C GLU A 68 -13.30 -13.91 4.17
N GLU A 69 -12.70 -12.92 4.81
CA GLU A 69 -13.12 -12.36 6.10
C GLU A 69 -13.24 -10.82 6.08
N GLY A 70 -13.02 -10.16 4.93
CA GLY A 70 -12.95 -8.70 4.82
C GLY A 70 -14.15 -7.96 5.39
N LEU A 71 -15.36 -8.49 5.15
CA LEU A 71 -16.58 -7.91 5.72
C LEU A 71 -16.65 -8.04 7.24
N LEU A 72 -16.29 -9.20 7.75
CA LEU A 72 -16.33 -9.46 9.22
C LEU A 72 -15.17 -8.76 9.92
N ALA A 73 -14.04 -8.67 9.28
CA ALA A 73 -12.87 -7.96 9.79
C ALA A 73 -13.00 -6.43 9.74
N GLY A 74 -13.98 -5.87 9.01
CA GLY A 74 -14.15 -4.43 8.91
C GLY A 74 -13.21 -3.75 7.90
N ALA A 75 -12.60 -4.49 6.97
CA ALA A 75 -11.69 -3.99 5.96
C ALA A 75 -12.29 -3.96 4.54
N ALA A 76 -13.61 -4.10 4.42
CA ALA A 76 -14.30 -4.23 3.14
C ALA A 76 -14.93 -2.92 2.62
N TYR A 77 -15.17 -1.93 3.49
CA TYR A 77 -15.82 -0.64 3.19
C TYR A 77 -15.30 0.44 4.14
N ASN A 78 -15.56 1.71 3.84
CA ASN A 78 -15.17 2.85 4.66
C ASN A 78 -16.00 2.99 5.95
N GLU A 79 -15.72 4.02 6.77
CA GLU A 79 -16.39 4.26 8.04
C GLU A 79 -17.90 4.52 7.91
N ASP A 80 -18.37 5.00 6.77
CA ASP A 80 -19.78 5.23 6.49
C ASP A 80 -20.53 3.96 6.03
N GLY A 81 -19.79 2.86 5.79
CA GLY A 81 -20.31 1.60 5.27
C GLY A 81 -20.48 1.59 3.76
N ASP A 82 -19.85 2.52 3.04
CA ASP A 82 -19.89 2.61 1.60
C ASP A 82 -18.73 1.85 0.96
N VAL A 83 -18.99 1.23 -0.20
CA VAL A 83 -17.97 0.66 -1.07
C VAL A 83 -17.32 1.78 -1.89
N GLU A 84 -16.01 1.77 -1.95
CA GLU A 84 -15.22 2.73 -2.71
C GLU A 84 -14.61 2.09 -3.98
N ALA A 85 -14.09 2.90 -4.87
CA ALA A 85 -13.41 2.43 -6.08
C ALA A 85 -11.92 2.22 -5.80
N GLY A 86 -11.60 1.12 -5.13
CA GLY A 86 -10.23 0.76 -4.77
C GLY A 86 -9.35 0.48 -5.99
N MET A 87 -8.19 1.15 -6.05
CA MET A 87 -7.22 1.07 -7.15
C MET A 87 -5.92 0.41 -6.73
N GLY A 88 -5.14 1.09 -5.91
CA GLY A 88 -3.89 0.61 -5.34
C GLY A 88 -4.06 0.22 -3.88
N VAL A 89 -3.16 -0.61 -3.39
CA VAL A 89 -3.12 -0.99 -1.98
C VAL A 89 -1.68 -1.23 -1.56
N ASP A 90 -1.37 -0.87 -0.32
CA ASP A 90 -0.15 -1.30 0.36
C ASP A 90 -0.46 -1.70 1.80
N MET A 91 0.45 -2.46 2.38
CA MET A 91 0.37 -2.96 3.75
C MET A 91 1.62 -2.55 4.52
N GLY A 92 1.42 -1.94 5.69
CA GLY A 92 2.53 -1.49 6.52
C GLY A 92 2.08 -1.10 7.93
N ASP A 93 2.98 -1.25 8.89
CA ASP A 93 2.79 -0.83 10.28
C ASP A 93 3.09 0.67 10.37
N TYR A 94 2.05 1.52 10.26
CA TYR A 94 2.23 2.98 10.19
C TYR A 94 2.33 3.65 11.56
N ASP A 95 1.81 3.01 12.61
CA ASP A 95 1.84 3.55 13.97
C ASP A 95 2.85 2.84 14.89
N ASN A 96 3.71 1.97 14.30
CA ASN A 96 4.76 1.21 14.97
C ASN A 96 4.24 0.30 16.11
N ASP A 97 3.00 -0.16 16.02
CA ASP A 97 2.40 -1.06 17.00
C ASP A 97 2.77 -2.53 16.81
N GLY A 98 3.38 -2.85 15.67
CA GLY A 98 3.88 -4.16 15.29
C GLY A 98 2.92 -4.98 14.44
N TYR A 99 1.73 -4.48 14.15
CA TYR A 99 0.75 -5.10 13.28
C TYR A 99 0.66 -4.34 11.95
N PRO A 100 0.57 -5.01 10.82
CA PRO A 100 0.43 -4.31 9.55
C PRO A 100 -0.99 -3.79 9.36
N ASP A 101 -1.06 -2.55 8.91
CA ASP A 101 -2.25 -1.82 8.51
C ASP A 101 -2.41 -1.83 7.01
N LEU A 102 -3.57 -1.42 6.49
CA LEU A 102 -3.87 -1.39 5.07
C LEU A 102 -4.16 0.04 4.62
N PHE A 103 -3.60 0.42 3.48
CA PHE A 103 -3.96 1.68 2.83
C PHE A 103 -4.42 1.41 1.40
N VAL A 104 -5.64 1.86 1.08
CA VAL A 104 -6.27 1.70 -0.23
C VAL A 104 -6.43 3.06 -0.88
N THR A 105 -6.00 3.19 -2.13
CA THR A 105 -6.22 4.40 -2.93
C THR A 105 -7.52 4.26 -3.72
N ASN A 106 -8.29 5.36 -3.79
CA ASN A 106 -9.63 5.36 -4.34
C ASN A 106 -9.83 6.40 -5.45
N PHE A 107 -10.99 6.39 -6.05
CA PHE A 107 -11.40 7.33 -7.10
C PHE A 107 -11.60 8.73 -6.50
N GLN A 108 -11.55 9.76 -7.35
CA GLN A 108 -11.83 11.14 -6.91
C GLN A 108 -13.22 11.23 -6.27
N TRP A 109 -13.38 12.16 -5.35
CA TRP A 109 -14.55 12.39 -4.49
C TRP A 109 -14.77 11.29 -3.45
N GLU A 110 -13.86 10.32 -3.37
CA GLU A 110 -13.72 9.37 -2.28
C GLU A 110 -12.45 9.67 -1.49
N THR A 111 -12.36 9.21 -0.26
CA THR A 111 -11.10 9.26 0.48
C THR A 111 -10.20 8.10 0.07
N ASN A 112 -8.88 8.28 0.09
CA ASN A 112 -8.03 7.11 0.20
C ASN A 112 -8.14 6.58 1.63
N THR A 113 -8.36 5.28 1.80
CA THR A 113 -8.80 4.73 3.08
C THR A 113 -7.67 4.03 3.82
N LEU A 114 -7.44 4.43 5.07
CA LEU A 114 -6.50 3.81 5.99
C LEU A 114 -7.26 2.91 6.98
N TYR A 115 -7.08 1.61 6.86
CA TYR A 115 -7.61 0.63 7.80
C TYR A 115 -6.55 0.27 8.84
N LYS A 116 -6.77 0.68 10.08
CA LYS A 116 -5.93 0.31 11.20
C LYS A 116 -6.25 -1.09 11.70
N ASN A 117 -5.22 -1.90 11.87
CA ASN A 117 -5.30 -3.22 12.47
C ASN A 117 -5.49 -3.12 13.99
N MET A 118 -6.56 -3.70 14.52
CA MET A 118 -6.89 -3.66 15.95
C MET A 118 -6.23 -4.78 16.77
N ARG A 119 -5.30 -5.56 16.17
CA ARG A 119 -4.52 -6.64 16.80
C ARG A 119 -5.36 -7.86 17.22
N ASP A 120 -6.61 -7.90 16.85
CA ASP A 120 -7.57 -8.99 17.14
C ASP A 120 -8.19 -9.59 15.86
N GLY A 121 -7.61 -9.28 14.68
CA GLY A 121 -8.11 -9.68 13.39
C GLY A 121 -9.17 -8.74 12.82
N SER A 122 -9.52 -7.65 13.52
CA SER A 122 -10.42 -6.62 13.01
C SER A 122 -9.65 -5.36 12.59
N PHE A 123 -10.29 -4.58 11.72
CA PHE A 123 -9.80 -3.30 11.22
C PHE A 123 -10.83 -2.20 11.46
N ILE A 124 -10.35 -0.99 11.63
CA ILE A 124 -11.19 0.21 11.66
C ILE A 124 -10.64 1.24 10.67
N ASP A 125 -11.53 2.01 10.05
CA ASP A 125 -11.15 3.14 9.21
C ASP A 125 -10.68 4.30 10.12
N GLU A 126 -9.39 4.64 10.05
CA GLU A 126 -8.78 5.77 10.76
C GLU A 126 -8.38 6.91 9.82
N THR A 127 -8.86 6.92 8.58
CA THR A 127 -8.47 7.88 7.52
C THR A 127 -8.51 9.34 7.97
N PHE A 128 -9.63 9.78 8.55
CA PHE A 128 -9.75 11.16 9.01
C PHE A 128 -8.97 11.43 10.29
N LEU A 129 -8.90 10.46 11.18
CA LEU A 129 -8.16 10.58 12.44
C LEU A 129 -6.65 10.67 12.18
N ALA A 130 -6.15 9.91 11.21
CA ALA A 130 -4.77 9.93 10.77
C ALA A 130 -4.40 11.17 9.93
N GLY A 131 -5.37 11.99 9.51
CA GLY A 131 -5.11 13.21 8.74
C GLY A 131 -5.10 13.03 7.22
N LEU A 132 -5.48 11.87 6.70
CA LEU A 132 -5.40 11.52 5.27
C LEU A 132 -6.68 11.88 4.46
N GLY A 133 -7.84 12.02 5.12
CA GLY A 133 -9.13 12.09 4.45
C GLY A 133 -9.28 13.27 3.48
N LYS A 134 -9.09 14.51 3.95
CA LYS A 134 -9.38 15.70 3.15
C LYS A 134 -8.45 15.91 1.95
N GLY A 135 -7.19 15.51 2.09
CA GLY A 135 -6.16 15.73 1.07
C GLY A 135 -6.36 14.87 -0.16
N SER A 136 -7.00 13.71 -0.04
CA SER A 136 -7.16 12.74 -1.13
C SER A 136 -8.38 13.01 -2.02
N ILE A 137 -9.46 13.58 -1.48
CA ILE A 137 -10.76 13.75 -2.15
C ILE A 137 -10.70 14.33 -3.59
N PRO A 138 -9.89 15.36 -3.90
CA PRO A 138 -9.87 15.93 -5.26
C PRO A 138 -9.08 15.13 -6.29
N TYR A 139 -8.43 14.05 -5.86
CA TYR A 139 -7.53 13.27 -6.72
C TYR A 139 -8.09 11.89 -7.03
N LEU A 140 -7.73 11.37 -8.21
CA LEU A 140 -7.87 9.96 -8.53
C LEU A 140 -6.54 9.27 -8.30
N ALA A 141 -6.49 8.42 -7.30
CA ALA A 141 -5.27 7.83 -6.78
C ALA A 141 -5.06 6.40 -7.29
N TRP A 142 -3.78 6.00 -7.40
CA TRP A 142 -3.36 4.72 -7.97
C TRP A 142 -2.31 4.04 -7.09
N GLY A 143 -1.09 3.90 -7.62
CA GLY A 143 0.01 3.25 -6.91
C GLY A 143 0.37 3.99 -5.63
N THR A 144 0.53 3.24 -4.56
CA THR A 144 0.85 3.77 -3.23
C THR A 144 1.85 2.89 -2.52
N ARG A 145 2.54 3.43 -1.51
CA ARG A 145 3.39 2.66 -0.61
C ARG A 145 3.68 3.40 0.68
N PHE A 146 3.72 2.62 1.76
CA PHE A 146 4.35 3.02 3.01
C PHE A 146 5.88 2.86 2.92
N PHE A 147 6.63 3.90 3.21
CA PHE A 147 8.09 3.87 3.26
C PHE A 147 8.58 4.98 4.19
N ASP A 148 9.82 4.96 4.55
CA ASP A 148 10.44 5.93 5.45
C ASP A 148 11.27 6.88 4.57
N VAL A 149 10.74 8.08 4.29
CA VAL A 149 11.34 9.01 3.31
C VAL A 149 12.47 9.83 3.90
N ASP A 150 12.46 10.07 5.21
CA ASP A 150 13.45 10.91 5.90
C ASP A 150 14.34 10.14 6.89
N ASN A 151 14.19 8.81 6.93
CA ASN A 151 14.95 7.89 7.79
C ASN A 151 14.77 8.17 9.29
N ASP A 152 13.59 8.62 9.70
CA ASP A 152 13.26 8.85 11.11
C ASP A 152 12.72 7.60 11.83
N GLY A 153 12.35 6.57 11.08
CA GLY A 153 11.85 5.29 11.57
C GLY A 153 10.34 5.13 11.47
N ASP A 154 9.61 6.20 11.26
CA ASP A 154 8.18 6.16 11.01
C ASP A 154 7.89 5.93 9.52
N ARG A 155 6.72 5.39 9.18
CA ARG A 155 6.37 5.14 7.79
C ARG A 155 5.56 6.29 7.23
N ASP A 156 6.13 6.93 6.23
CA ASP A 156 5.48 7.92 5.38
C ASP A 156 4.67 7.23 4.28
N LEU A 157 3.88 8.01 3.56
CA LEU A 157 3.00 7.49 2.54
C LEU A 157 3.11 8.28 1.24
N PHE A 158 3.35 7.59 0.13
CA PHE A 158 3.32 8.15 -1.22
C PHE A 158 2.08 7.70 -1.97
N VAL A 159 1.48 8.61 -2.75
CA VAL A 159 0.32 8.34 -3.61
C VAL A 159 0.56 8.91 -5.00
N ALA A 160 0.47 8.04 -6.01
CA ALA A 160 0.52 8.42 -7.42
C ALA A 160 -0.88 8.78 -7.92
N ASN A 161 -1.05 9.98 -8.47
CA ASN A 161 -2.34 10.52 -8.90
C ASN A 161 -2.41 10.81 -10.40
N GLY A 162 -3.60 10.68 -10.98
CA GLY A 162 -3.85 11.01 -12.38
C GLY A 162 -5.21 10.52 -12.83
N HIS A 163 -6.01 11.40 -13.44
CA HIS A 163 -7.37 11.06 -13.84
C HIS A 163 -7.41 10.05 -14.99
N LEU A 164 -8.55 9.39 -15.18
CA LEU A 164 -8.78 8.43 -16.27
C LEU A 164 -9.16 9.13 -17.57
N GLU A 165 -9.97 10.17 -17.49
CA GLU A 165 -10.60 10.81 -18.63
C GLU A 165 -9.86 12.08 -19.01
N SER A 166 -9.42 12.14 -20.27
CA SER A 166 -8.60 13.25 -20.77
C SER A 166 -9.34 14.56 -20.95
N ASP A 167 -10.65 14.53 -20.93
CA ASP A 167 -11.58 15.65 -21.09
C ASP A 167 -12.35 15.99 -19.80
N VAL A 168 -11.95 15.45 -18.66
CA VAL A 168 -12.61 15.64 -17.37
C VAL A 168 -12.78 17.11 -16.99
N GLU A 169 -11.86 17.97 -17.39
CA GLU A 169 -11.89 19.42 -17.15
C GLU A 169 -13.08 20.14 -17.81
N GLU A 170 -13.77 19.49 -18.78
CA GLU A 170 -14.94 20.05 -19.44
C GLU A 170 -16.22 19.93 -18.59
N TYR A 171 -16.25 19.04 -17.60
CA TYR A 171 -17.48 18.73 -16.84
C TYR A 171 -17.28 18.53 -15.34
N GLU A 172 -16.04 18.46 -14.84
CA GLU A 172 -15.72 18.36 -13.42
C GLU A 172 -14.65 19.37 -13.01
N ASP A 173 -14.65 19.74 -11.72
CA ASP A 173 -13.65 20.64 -11.14
C ASP A 173 -12.40 19.84 -10.72
N THR A 174 -11.75 19.22 -11.70
CA THR A 174 -10.51 18.48 -11.56
C THR A 174 -9.71 18.54 -12.86
N THR A 175 -8.52 17.93 -12.89
CA THR A 175 -7.66 17.93 -14.08
C THR A 175 -7.24 16.51 -14.45
N PHE A 176 -7.03 16.24 -15.75
CA PHE A 176 -6.53 14.97 -16.24
C PHE A 176 -5.13 14.66 -15.69
N PRO A 177 -4.12 15.56 -15.83
CA PRO A 177 -2.86 15.41 -15.10
C PRO A 177 -3.04 15.94 -13.68
N GLN A 178 -2.57 15.15 -12.70
CA GLN A 178 -2.64 15.49 -11.28
C GLN A 178 -1.25 15.41 -10.65
N ARG A 179 -1.03 16.12 -9.54
CA ARG A 179 0.21 15.97 -8.78
C ARG A 179 0.16 14.71 -7.92
N ASN A 180 1.30 14.11 -7.71
CA ASN A 180 1.44 13.06 -6.72
C ASN A 180 1.47 13.66 -5.31
N GLN A 181 1.18 12.84 -4.31
CA GLN A 181 1.17 13.27 -2.92
C GLN A 181 2.19 12.48 -2.10
N LEU A 182 2.82 13.18 -1.18
CA LEU A 182 3.67 12.62 -0.14
C LEU A 182 3.10 13.09 1.20
N TYR A 183 2.84 12.16 2.09
CA TYR A 183 2.38 12.43 3.44
C TYR A 183 3.48 11.98 4.41
N LEU A 184 3.96 12.91 5.23
CA LEU A 184 4.92 12.62 6.29
C LEU A 184 4.18 12.15 7.53
N ASN A 185 4.64 11.07 8.12
CA ASN A 185 4.20 10.62 9.42
C ASN A 185 4.90 11.49 10.48
N VAL A 186 4.12 12.26 11.22
CA VAL A 186 4.64 13.17 12.24
C VAL A 186 4.61 12.57 13.64
N GLY A 187 4.55 11.26 13.70
CA GLY A 187 4.47 10.48 14.92
C GLY A 187 3.02 10.19 15.37
N GLU A 188 2.87 9.21 16.27
CA GLU A 188 1.57 8.77 16.80
C GLU A 188 0.55 8.37 15.71
N GLY A 189 1.02 7.87 14.55
CA GLY A 189 0.18 7.47 13.43
C GLY A 189 -0.55 8.61 12.73
N ARG A 190 0.01 9.81 12.76
CA ARG A 190 -0.58 11.00 12.13
C ARG A 190 0.22 11.46 10.94
N PHE A 191 -0.48 11.78 9.87
CA PHE A 191 0.11 12.24 8.63
C PHE A 191 -0.16 13.72 8.37
N GLU A 192 0.86 14.40 7.84
CA GLU A 192 0.74 15.74 7.27
C GLU A 192 1.22 15.72 5.81
N GLU A 193 0.45 16.33 4.92
CA GLU A 193 0.85 16.37 3.52
C GLU A 193 2.07 17.28 3.33
N PHE A 194 3.14 16.73 2.76
CA PHE A 194 4.30 17.48 2.34
C PHE A 194 4.02 18.25 1.05
N VAL A 195 3.83 19.57 1.16
CA VAL A 195 3.57 20.45 0.03
C VAL A 195 4.88 20.99 -0.52
N ALA A 196 5.41 20.32 -1.53
CA ALA A 196 6.62 20.76 -2.21
C ALA A 196 6.44 22.10 -2.92
N GLN A 197 7.46 22.94 -2.93
CA GLN A 197 7.47 24.23 -3.65
C GLN A 197 8.04 24.09 -5.06
N ASP A 198 8.86 23.07 -5.30
CA ASP A 198 9.50 22.76 -6.59
C ASP A 198 9.80 21.24 -6.69
N GLY A 199 10.54 20.85 -7.71
CA GLY A 199 10.94 19.46 -7.92
C GLY A 199 9.86 18.58 -8.54
N ALA A 200 10.02 17.26 -8.41
CA ALA A 200 9.19 16.29 -9.11
C ALA A 200 7.77 16.15 -8.54
N LEU A 201 7.57 16.46 -7.26
CA LEU A 201 6.25 16.37 -6.61
C LEU A 201 5.26 17.46 -7.09
N VAL A 202 5.74 18.60 -7.61
CA VAL A 202 4.86 19.63 -8.18
C VAL A 202 4.45 19.36 -9.62
N LEU A 203 5.01 18.33 -10.26
CA LEU A 203 4.71 18.01 -11.65
C LEU A 203 3.31 17.44 -11.79
N MET A 204 2.52 18.05 -12.66
CA MET A 204 1.22 17.53 -13.05
C MET A 204 1.41 16.44 -14.10
N ARG A 205 1.05 15.19 -13.77
CA ARG A 205 1.21 14.01 -14.62
C ARG A 205 -0.03 13.12 -14.51
N VAL A 206 -0.14 12.19 -15.45
CA VAL A 206 -1.16 11.13 -15.38
C VAL A 206 -0.46 9.88 -14.86
N SER A 207 -0.22 9.88 -13.55
CA SER A 207 0.52 8.81 -12.89
C SER A 207 -0.35 7.56 -12.68
N ARG A 208 0.31 6.41 -12.58
CA ARG A 208 -0.35 5.12 -12.29
C ARG A 208 0.45 4.34 -11.24
N GLY A 209 1.38 3.53 -11.63
CA GLY A 209 2.21 2.75 -10.72
C GLY A 209 3.39 3.52 -10.18
N ALA A 210 3.82 3.16 -8.98
CA ALA A 210 5.05 3.65 -8.38
C ALA A 210 5.92 2.48 -7.90
N ALA A 211 7.23 2.61 -8.01
CA ALA A 211 8.21 1.65 -7.50
C ALA A 211 9.22 2.39 -6.61
N PHE A 212 9.67 1.73 -5.56
CA PHE A 212 10.45 2.32 -4.49
C PHE A 212 11.75 1.54 -4.28
N GLY A 213 12.84 2.25 -4.14
CA GLY A 213 14.15 1.65 -3.89
C GLY A 213 15.26 2.69 -3.87
N ASP A 214 16.29 2.39 -3.13
CA ASP A 214 17.55 3.14 -3.11
C ASP A 214 18.35 2.75 -4.37
N TYR A 215 18.20 3.54 -5.45
CA TYR A 215 18.78 3.19 -6.75
C TYR A 215 20.25 3.60 -6.90
N ASP A 216 20.70 4.60 -6.13
CA ASP A 216 22.06 5.10 -6.17
C ASP A 216 22.89 4.74 -4.92
N GLU A 217 22.33 3.92 -4.04
CA GLU A 217 22.96 3.33 -2.86
C GLU A 217 23.42 4.37 -1.82
N ASP A 218 22.69 5.48 -1.70
CA ASP A 218 22.96 6.53 -0.71
C ASP A 218 22.20 6.32 0.62
N GLY A 219 21.27 5.36 0.65
CA GLY A 219 20.50 4.96 1.83
C GLY A 219 19.13 5.60 1.92
N ASP A 220 18.81 6.49 1.01
CA ASP A 220 17.51 7.15 0.91
C ASP A 220 16.62 6.41 -0.09
N ILE A 221 15.34 6.29 0.19
CA ILE A 221 14.42 5.60 -0.73
C ILE A 221 13.94 6.57 -1.78
N ASP A 222 14.19 6.20 -3.04
CA ASP A 222 13.76 6.91 -4.24
C ASP A 222 12.44 6.38 -4.78
N VAL A 223 11.76 7.17 -5.61
CA VAL A 223 10.47 6.81 -6.20
C VAL A 223 10.51 6.92 -7.72
N LEU A 224 10.23 5.83 -8.42
CA LEU A 224 10.03 5.81 -9.86
C LEU A 224 8.53 5.71 -10.17
N VAL A 225 7.96 6.73 -10.80
CA VAL A 225 6.55 6.80 -11.15
C VAL A 225 6.34 6.55 -12.64
N ALA A 226 5.47 5.59 -12.96
CA ALA A 226 5.01 5.33 -14.31
C ALA A 226 3.86 6.29 -14.68
N ASN A 227 4.00 6.98 -15.82
CA ASN A 227 3.01 7.92 -16.35
C ASN A 227 2.41 7.41 -17.65
N VAL A 228 1.11 7.63 -17.89
CA VAL A 228 0.42 7.15 -19.10
C VAL A 228 0.81 7.95 -20.34
N THR A 229 0.89 9.27 -20.23
CA THR A 229 1.03 10.18 -21.37
C THR A 229 2.40 10.82 -21.49
N SER A 230 3.35 10.45 -20.61
CA SER A 230 4.69 11.01 -20.58
C SER A 230 5.71 9.98 -20.12
N ALA A 231 7.01 10.32 -20.24
CA ALA A 231 8.07 9.50 -19.70
C ALA A 231 7.91 9.25 -18.20
N PRO A 232 8.39 8.11 -17.68
CA PRO A 232 8.45 7.88 -16.24
C PRO A 232 9.18 9.02 -15.52
N THR A 233 8.78 9.29 -14.31
CA THR A 233 9.42 10.30 -13.44
C THR A 233 10.23 9.58 -12.37
N LEU A 234 11.54 9.77 -12.34
CA LEU A 234 12.38 9.37 -11.23
C LEU A 234 12.49 10.53 -10.26
N MET A 235 12.05 10.31 -9.03
CA MET A 235 12.18 11.23 -7.91
C MET A 235 13.34 10.74 -7.06
N ARG A 236 14.46 11.42 -7.11
CA ARG A 236 15.59 11.15 -6.25
C ARG A 236 15.40 11.84 -4.93
N ASN A 237 15.51 11.08 -3.85
CA ASN A 237 15.53 11.60 -2.50
C ASN A 237 16.98 11.98 -2.14
N GLU A 238 17.19 13.20 -1.69
CA GLU A 238 18.52 13.70 -1.28
C GLU A 238 18.44 14.34 0.13
N GLY A 239 17.37 14.06 0.85
CA GLY A 239 17.02 14.86 2.04
C GLY A 239 16.95 14.10 3.35
N ALA A 240 17.12 12.80 3.37
CA ALA A 240 17.03 12.04 4.60
C ALA A 240 18.08 12.46 5.63
N GLN A 241 17.62 12.74 6.84
CA GLN A 241 18.47 13.25 7.93
C GLN A 241 18.85 12.14 8.92
N GLY A 242 18.19 11.00 8.84
CA GLY A 242 18.35 9.89 9.77
C GLY A 242 19.53 8.97 9.44
N HIS A 243 19.64 7.88 10.19
CA HIS A 243 20.63 6.83 9.97
C HIS A 243 19.94 5.62 9.34
N TRP A 244 20.61 4.99 8.41
CA TRP A 244 20.10 3.80 7.74
C TRP A 244 21.02 2.58 7.91
N ALA A 245 20.46 1.41 7.73
CA ALA A 245 21.18 0.16 7.72
C ALA A 245 20.60 -0.79 6.68
N ARG A 246 21.46 -1.45 5.90
CA ARG A 246 21.06 -2.48 4.94
C ARG A 246 21.19 -3.86 5.58
N ILE A 247 20.08 -4.58 5.70
CA ILE A 247 20.04 -5.91 6.28
C ILE A 247 19.70 -6.92 5.18
N GLY A 248 20.62 -7.83 4.90
CA GLY A 248 20.40 -8.94 3.99
C GLY A 248 19.94 -10.19 4.74
N LEU A 249 18.78 -10.72 4.37
CA LEU A 249 18.26 -11.97 4.94
C LEU A 249 18.54 -13.15 3.99
N GLU A 250 19.01 -14.25 4.55
CA GLU A 250 19.19 -15.51 3.82
C GLU A 250 18.67 -16.68 4.63
N GLY A 251 17.51 -17.23 4.24
CA GLY A 251 16.92 -18.41 4.86
C GLY A 251 17.75 -19.67 4.56
N LYS A 252 18.05 -20.45 5.59
CA LYS A 252 18.78 -21.74 5.46
C LYS A 252 17.86 -22.94 5.47
N SER A 253 16.77 -22.88 6.23
CA SER A 253 15.77 -23.94 6.38
C SER A 253 14.35 -23.49 6.06
N SER A 254 14.15 -22.19 5.89
CA SER A 254 12.92 -21.53 5.45
C SER A 254 13.04 -21.04 4.00
N ASN A 255 12.15 -20.14 3.55
CA ASN A 255 12.30 -19.53 2.22
C ASN A 255 13.60 -18.72 2.14
N ARG A 256 14.29 -18.84 1.00
CA ARG A 256 15.65 -18.29 0.83
C ARG A 256 15.70 -16.76 0.95
N ALA A 257 14.65 -16.10 0.53
CA ALA A 257 14.57 -14.62 0.54
C ALA A 257 14.18 -14.04 1.90
N GLY A 258 13.87 -14.89 2.90
CA GLY A 258 13.45 -14.45 4.23
C GLY A 258 12.09 -13.73 4.25
N ILE A 259 11.24 -13.96 3.24
CA ILE A 259 9.90 -13.39 3.19
C ILE A 259 9.12 -13.80 4.44
N GLY A 260 8.46 -12.83 5.09
CA GLY A 260 7.77 -13.02 6.37
C GLY A 260 8.67 -12.86 7.60
N ALA A 261 9.99 -12.65 7.43
CA ALA A 261 10.87 -12.39 8.56
C ALA A 261 10.60 -11.01 9.15
N ARG A 262 10.62 -10.94 10.48
CA ARG A 262 10.51 -9.69 11.23
C ARG A 262 11.90 -9.27 11.73
N VAL A 263 12.29 -8.04 11.45
CA VAL A 263 13.51 -7.43 12.00
C VAL A 263 13.10 -6.29 12.92
N GLU A 264 13.53 -6.37 14.17
CA GLU A 264 13.31 -5.31 15.16
C GLU A 264 14.62 -4.57 15.40
N VAL A 265 14.60 -3.25 15.24
CA VAL A 265 15.71 -2.39 15.59
C VAL A 265 15.33 -1.62 16.86
N PRO A 266 15.97 -1.87 17.99
CA PRO A 266 15.71 -1.10 19.20
C PRO A 266 16.26 0.32 19.05
N ASN A 267 15.41 1.32 19.23
CA ASN A 267 15.78 2.72 19.24
C ASN A 267 15.33 3.32 20.59
N ASP A 268 16.22 3.89 21.37
CA ASP A 268 16.07 4.64 22.65
C ASP A 268 14.69 4.63 23.37
N GLY A 269 14.00 3.48 23.39
CA GLY A 269 12.73 3.29 24.08
C GLY A 269 11.52 3.10 23.15
N THR A 270 11.67 3.29 21.86
CA THR A 270 10.73 2.86 20.82
C THR A 270 11.33 1.67 20.05
N ARG A 271 10.50 0.78 19.56
CA ARG A 271 10.92 -0.32 18.69
C ARG A 271 10.38 -0.07 17.31
N THR A 272 11.25 0.13 16.35
CA THR A 272 10.87 0.09 14.94
C THR A 272 10.90 -1.35 14.47
N SER A 273 9.81 -1.89 14.00
CA SER A 273 9.77 -3.24 13.45
C SER A 273 9.53 -3.19 11.96
N ARG A 274 10.27 -3.98 11.19
CA ARG A 274 10.03 -4.13 9.74
C ARG A 274 9.87 -5.61 9.40
N ARG A 275 8.85 -5.92 8.60
CA ARG A 275 8.66 -7.25 7.98
C ARG A 275 9.15 -7.21 6.54
N PHE A 276 9.71 -8.33 6.10
CA PHE A 276 10.29 -8.50 4.78
C PHE A 276 9.50 -9.52 3.97
#